data_86694fb647a79ac1bc1dde46afc3b9c9
#
_entry.id   86694fb647a79ac1bc1dde46afc3b9c9
#
_cell.length_a   1.000
_cell.length_b   1.000
_cell.length_c   1.000
_cell.angle_alpha   90.00
_cell.angle_beta   90.00
_cell.angle_gamma   90.00
#
_symmetry.space_group_name_H-M   'P 1'
#
loop_
_entity.id
_entity.type
_entity.pdbx_description
1 polymer ?
#
loop_
_entity_poly.entity_id
_entity_poly.type
_entity_poly.pdbx_seq_one_letter_code
_entity_poly.pdbx_strand_id
1 'polypeptide(L)'
;VGEQASFPITTVADRCRDCYRCIRSCPVKAIRIEAENDKLRARIVEDLCVLCGRCVLTCPQGAKKVSLSRERVKELLACGGPVVASVAPSFAAVLPPGYALTLPAMLKALGFALVQQTSWGAELVCRAQKQLPKDRSYISTACPVVVNLVEKYYPELISRLAPLVSPMVAHGRWIKQNYPQSRVVFIGPCIAKKEEARQFPDAVDEVLGFDELWQWLEAEGLSPGQFVPGDFDPPHPQRAILFPVEGGELHTLSLSTDMLDTRVVAISGLVNCIDFLSQLQRGYIKHPPAFMELLACNGGCIAGPLMETAGDIFVRRQRIIEYFRARSSAASLTREEEGRPLPLNMLQRRYRERKIYRPEPPAEAIKQILAQTGKYTPEDELNCGACGYNSCREKAAAVYWGMAEVQMCIPYMRRRAESMSNLVINAMPNGCIIVNRHLEILEVNPAVREMFGWQGKEITGQKLDQLIDATNFRRVLATGEPLNVLHTYDEYDRIIREVIFPLEKGEVVVGILVDITHERRQQEELKQMKTQTIKRAQEVINKQMKVAQEIAGLLGETTAETKVLLSQLIRLMQE
;
A
#
# COMPACT_ATOMS: atom_id res chain seq x y z
N VAL A 1 17.10 -20.96 -24.75
CA VAL A 1 15.73 -20.48 -24.53
C VAL A 1 15.87 -19.32 -23.55
N GLY A 2 15.87 -18.06 -24.08
CA GLY A 2 16.08 -16.89 -23.24
C GLY A 2 14.89 -16.69 -22.31
N GLU A 3 15.13 -16.64 -21.01
CA GLU A 3 14.17 -16.12 -20.04
C GLU A 3 13.79 -14.71 -20.47
N GLN A 4 12.53 -14.50 -20.81
CA GLN A 4 12.00 -13.16 -21.04
C GLN A 4 12.25 -12.36 -19.76
N ALA A 5 13.15 -11.38 -19.87
CA ALA A 5 13.53 -10.53 -18.75
C ALA A 5 12.26 -9.90 -18.16
N SER A 6 11.89 -10.32 -16.95
CA SER A 6 10.68 -9.87 -16.26
C SER A 6 10.71 -8.37 -16.04
N PHE A 7 9.53 -7.73 -16.01
CA PHE A 7 9.41 -6.29 -15.73
C PHE A 7 10.12 -5.93 -14.42
N PRO A 8 10.82 -4.78 -14.33
CA PRO A 8 11.67 -4.45 -13.18
C PRO A 8 10.96 -4.38 -11.82
N ILE A 9 9.64 -4.24 -11.79
CA ILE A 9 8.86 -4.17 -10.54
C ILE A 9 7.75 -5.22 -10.58
N THR A 10 7.72 -6.09 -9.58
CA THR A 10 6.71 -7.14 -9.42
C THR A 10 5.89 -6.96 -8.15
N THR A 11 4.79 -7.72 -8.03
CA THR A 11 4.00 -7.78 -6.80
C THR A 11 4.06 -9.18 -6.21
N VAL A 12 4.55 -9.30 -4.98
CA VAL A 12 4.50 -10.53 -4.20
C VAL A 12 3.09 -10.69 -3.64
N ALA A 13 2.31 -11.61 -4.22
CA ALA A 13 0.89 -11.78 -3.95
C ALA A 13 0.59 -12.00 -2.46
N ASP A 14 1.34 -12.86 -1.78
CA ASP A 14 1.11 -13.22 -0.38
C ASP A 14 1.37 -12.08 0.62
N ARG A 15 2.16 -11.09 0.22
CA ARG A 15 2.43 -9.89 1.02
C ARG A 15 1.44 -8.77 0.77
N CYS A 16 0.72 -8.80 -0.35
CA CYS A 16 -0.25 -7.76 -0.67
C CYS A 16 -1.49 -7.87 0.25
N ARG A 17 -1.89 -6.77 0.87
CA ARG A 17 -3.05 -6.65 1.78
C ARG A 17 -4.10 -5.68 1.22
N ASP A 18 -4.17 -5.49 -0.11
CA ASP A 18 -5.14 -4.63 -0.82
C ASP A 18 -5.44 -3.27 -0.16
N CYS A 19 -4.46 -2.73 0.58
CA CYS A 19 -4.59 -1.43 1.27
C CYS A 19 -4.61 -0.21 0.33
N TYR A 20 -4.49 -0.40 -0.97
CA TYR A 20 -4.52 0.61 -2.05
C TYR A 20 -3.49 1.75 -1.94
N ARG A 21 -2.53 1.68 -0.99
CA ARG A 21 -1.54 2.74 -0.78
C ARG A 21 -0.67 2.97 -2.02
N CYS A 22 -0.30 1.91 -2.73
CA CYS A 22 0.45 1.99 -3.99
C CYS A 22 -0.34 2.70 -5.11
N ILE A 23 -1.68 2.51 -5.18
CA ILE A 23 -2.56 3.20 -6.16
C ILE A 23 -2.65 4.68 -5.81
N ARG A 24 -2.83 5.02 -4.53
CA ARG A 24 -2.85 6.41 -4.07
C ARG A 24 -1.56 7.13 -4.39
N SER A 25 -0.41 6.47 -4.22
CA SER A 25 0.91 7.05 -4.47
C SER A 25 1.32 7.09 -5.94
N CYS A 26 0.64 6.35 -6.83
CA CYS A 26 0.97 6.28 -8.25
C CYS A 26 0.42 7.50 -9.03
N PRO A 27 1.25 8.43 -9.50
CA PRO A 27 0.76 9.62 -10.19
C PRO A 27 0.10 9.32 -11.53
N VAL A 28 0.57 8.28 -12.23
CA VAL A 28 0.07 7.87 -13.55
C VAL A 28 -0.98 6.75 -13.49
N LYS A 29 -1.41 6.34 -12.28
CA LYS A 29 -2.41 5.29 -12.06
C LYS A 29 -2.14 4.00 -12.86
N ALA A 30 -0.90 3.54 -12.82
CA ALA A 30 -0.44 2.34 -13.51
C ALA A 30 -0.60 1.05 -12.67
N ILE A 31 -1.50 1.03 -11.71
CA ILE A 31 -1.74 -0.12 -10.84
C ILE A 31 -3.22 -0.44 -10.88
N ARG A 32 -3.55 -1.68 -11.22
CA ARG A 32 -4.91 -2.21 -11.21
C ARG A 32 -5.11 -3.18 -10.06
N ILE A 33 -6.36 -3.40 -9.70
CA ILE A 33 -6.77 -4.43 -8.75
C ILE A 33 -7.27 -5.63 -9.56
N GLU A 34 -6.78 -6.80 -9.22
CA GLU A 34 -7.22 -8.09 -9.78
C GLU A 34 -7.64 -9.02 -8.66
N ALA A 35 -8.71 -9.77 -8.89
CA ALA A 35 -9.10 -10.88 -8.03
C ALA A 35 -8.23 -12.11 -8.35
N GLU A 36 -7.59 -12.67 -7.34
CA GLU A 36 -6.78 -13.88 -7.44
C GLU A 36 -7.02 -14.75 -6.21
N ASN A 37 -7.56 -15.96 -6.39
CA ASN A 37 -7.90 -16.89 -5.29
C ASN A 37 -8.73 -16.22 -4.19
N ASP A 38 -9.84 -15.58 -4.56
CA ASP A 38 -10.75 -14.84 -3.68
C ASP A 38 -10.13 -13.67 -2.90
N LYS A 39 -8.91 -13.27 -3.27
CA LYS A 39 -8.23 -12.11 -2.70
C LYS A 39 -7.96 -11.06 -3.76
N LEU A 40 -8.14 -9.80 -3.39
CA LEU A 40 -7.78 -8.69 -4.26
C LEU A 40 -6.27 -8.46 -4.20
N ARG A 41 -5.66 -8.19 -5.37
CA ARG A 41 -4.22 -7.93 -5.49
C ARG A 41 -3.96 -6.71 -6.36
N ALA A 42 -3.06 -5.87 -5.89
CA ALA A 42 -2.62 -4.71 -6.65
C ALA A 42 -1.48 -5.09 -7.61
N ARG A 43 -1.74 -5.17 -8.91
CA ARG A 43 -0.76 -5.48 -9.96
C ARG A 43 -0.34 -4.24 -10.74
N ILE A 44 0.90 -4.21 -11.21
CA ILE A 44 1.41 -3.13 -12.05
C ILE A 44 1.02 -3.42 -13.49
N VAL A 45 0.51 -2.41 -14.18
CA VAL A 45 0.27 -2.45 -15.61
C VAL A 45 1.48 -1.84 -16.30
N GLU A 46 2.28 -2.67 -16.94
CA GLU A 46 3.60 -2.35 -17.48
C GLU A 46 3.55 -1.25 -18.53
N ASP A 47 2.57 -1.33 -19.42
CA ASP A 47 2.38 -0.33 -20.48
C ASP A 47 2.09 1.06 -19.92
N LEU A 48 1.45 1.15 -18.77
CA LEU A 48 1.13 2.42 -18.10
C LEU A 48 2.27 2.90 -17.20
N CYS A 49 3.14 2.01 -16.75
CA CYS A 49 4.15 2.32 -15.75
C CYS A 49 5.30 3.14 -16.33
N VAL A 50 5.70 4.21 -15.63
CA VAL A 50 6.88 5.02 -15.95
C VAL A 50 8.12 4.63 -15.14
N LEU A 51 8.05 3.59 -14.31
CA LEU A 51 9.15 3.04 -13.50
C LEU A 51 9.70 4.01 -12.44
N CYS A 52 8.87 4.90 -11.90
CA CYS A 52 9.30 5.87 -10.87
C CYS A 52 9.59 5.25 -9.48
N GLY A 53 9.17 4.01 -9.22
CA GLY A 53 9.43 3.31 -7.96
C GLY A 53 8.62 3.77 -6.74
N ARG A 54 7.74 4.78 -6.83
CA ARG A 54 6.96 5.28 -5.68
C ARG A 54 6.13 4.19 -5.00
N CYS A 55 5.58 3.24 -5.76
CA CYS A 55 4.82 2.12 -5.22
C CYS A 55 5.69 1.17 -4.38
N VAL A 56 6.98 1.05 -4.68
CA VAL A 56 7.96 0.29 -3.88
C VAL A 56 8.20 0.99 -2.55
N LEU A 57 8.56 2.27 -2.59
CA LEU A 57 8.86 3.09 -1.41
C LEU A 57 7.68 3.21 -0.43
N THR A 58 6.45 3.25 -0.95
CA THR A 58 5.26 3.48 -0.12
C THR A 58 4.57 2.22 0.37
N CYS A 59 4.99 1.02 -0.07
CA CYS A 59 4.36 -0.22 0.32
C CYS A 59 4.78 -0.67 1.73
N PRO A 60 3.92 -0.56 2.77
CA PRO A 60 4.33 -0.91 4.13
C PRO A 60 4.49 -2.42 4.33
N GLN A 61 3.93 -3.23 3.40
CA GLN A 61 4.03 -4.68 3.44
C GLN A 61 5.23 -5.22 2.65
N GLY A 62 6.01 -4.35 2.01
CA GLY A 62 7.08 -4.77 1.13
C GLY A 62 6.61 -5.71 0.00
N ALA A 63 5.33 -5.59 -0.42
CA ALA A 63 4.76 -6.43 -1.47
C ALA A 63 5.21 -6.02 -2.87
N LYS A 64 5.67 -4.79 -3.07
CA LYS A 64 6.27 -4.35 -4.33
C LYS A 64 7.77 -4.59 -4.29
N LYS A 65 8.25 -5.47 -5.15
CA LYS A 65 9.66 -5.87 -5.21
C LYS A 65 10.28 -5.44 -6.54
N VAL A 66 11.53 -5.02 -6.47
CA VAL A 66 12.37 -4.74 -7.65
C VAL A 66 13.15 -6.02 -7.99
N SER A 67 13.33 -6.28 -9.28
CA SER A 67 14.17 -7.39 -9.75
C SER A 67 15.60 -7.20 -9.27
N LEU A 68 16.15 -8.23 -8.64
CA LEU A 68 17.53 -8.23 -8.15
C LEU A 68 18.51 -8.52 -9.30
N SER A 69 19.63 -7.82 -9.30
CA SER A 69 20.71 -7.95 -10.30
C SER A 69 22.01 -8.51 -9.73
N ARG A 70 22.10 -8.63 -8.40
CA ARG A 70 23.33 -9.05 -7.72
C ARG A 70 23.92 -10.34 -8.25
N GLU A 71 23.10 -11.39 -8.39
CA GLU A 71 23.61 -12.68 -8.85
C GLU A 71 24.09 -12.61 -10.31
N ARG A 72 23.38 -11.84 -11.15
CA ARG A 72 23.80 -11.61 -12.53
C ARG A 72 25.12 -10.86 -12.60
N VAL A 73 25.34 -9.87 -11.72
CA VAL A 73 26.64 -9.16 -11.63
C VAL A 73 27.75 -10.10 -11.17
N LYS A 74 27.49 -10.98 -10.18
CA LYS A 74 28.46 -12.01 -9.76
C LYS A 74 28.85 -12.95 -10.91
N GLU A 75 27.88 -13.36 -11.72
CA GLU A 75 28.15 -14.15 -12.93
C GLU A 75 29.05 -13.39 -13.91
N LEU A 76 28.78 -12.09 -14.16
CA LEU A 76 29.61 -11.27 -15.03
C LEU A 76 31.06 -11.17 -14.53
N LEU A 77 31.26 -11.03 -13.22
CA LEU A 77 32.59 -10.98 -12.61
C LEU A 77 33.32 -12.33 -12.70
N ALA A 78 32.58 -13.45 -12.63
CA ALA A 78 33.14 -14.80 -12.69
C ALA A 78 33.43 -15.29 -14.12
N CYS A 79 32.73 -14.74 -15.15
CA CYS A 79 32.83 -15.20 -16.55
C CYS A 79 34.16 -14.87 -17.26
N GLY A 80 35.11 -14.22 -16.59
CA GLY A 80 36.37 -13.78 -17.16
C GLY A 80 36.23 -12.52 -18.04
N GLY A 81 37.26 -11.72 -18.09
CA GLY A 81 37.27 -10.41 -18.74
C GLY A 81 37.01 -9.26 -17.77
N PRO A 82 37.43 -8.05 -18.12
CA PRO A 82 37.32 -6.90 -17.23
C PRO A 82 35.87 -6.44 -17.10
N VAL A 83 35.41 -6.28 -15.87
CA VAL A 83 34.14 -5.65 -15.55
C VAL A 83 34.39 -4.25 -14.99
N VAL A 84 33.76 -3.26 -15.59
CA VAL A 84 33.89 -1.86 -15.21
C VAL A 84 32.61 -1.42 -14.45
N ALA A 85 32.80 -0.89 -13.26
CA ALA A 85 31.70 -0.25 -12.52
C ALA A 85 31.56 1.21 -12.97
N SER A 86 30.36 1.58 -13.46
CA SER A 86 29.93 2.95 -13.71
C SER A 86 29.06 3.42 -12.56
N VAL A 87 29.62 4.21 -11.63
CA VAL A 87 28.95 4.57 -10.37
C VAL A 87 28.26 5.92 -10.50
N ALA A 88 26.95 5.96 -10.24
CA ALA A 88 26.16 7.19 -10.26
C ALA A 88 26.63 8.16 -9.17
N PRO A 89 26.72 9.48 -9.42
CA PRO A 89 27.26 10.46 -8.49
C PRO A 89 26.47 10.59 -7.17
N SER A 90 25.26 10.06 -7.13
CA SER A 90 24.46 9.97 -5.90
C SER A 90 25.06 9.04 -4.83
N PHE A 91 26.11 8.27 -5.14
CA PHE A 91 26.83 7.43 -4.16
C PHE A 91 27.33 8.24 -2.95
N ALA A 92 27.78 9.48 -3.18
CA ALA A 92 28.27 10.35 -2.11
C ALA A 92 27.18 10.77 -1.11
N ALA A 93 25.90 10.65 -1.49
CA ALA A 93 24.77 10.89 -0.58
C ALA A 93 24.49 9.70 0.35
N VAL A 94 24.89 8.48 -0.02
CA VAL A 94 24.65 7.24 0.75
C VAL A 94 25.72 7.06 1.82
N LEU A 95 26.98 7.28 1.45
CA LEU A 95 28.11 7.09 2.34
C LEU A 95 28.22 8.19 3.39
N PRO A 96 28.65 7.87 4.63
CA PRO A 96 29.01 8.89 5.61
C PRO A 96 30.14 9.81 5.10
N PRO A 97 30.25 11.06 5.59
CA PRO A 97 31.35 11.95 5.28
C PRO A 97 32.70 11.26 5.54
N GLY A 98 33.66 11.47 4.64
CA GLY A 98 34.98 10.84 4.72
C GLY A 98 35.09 9.44 4.10
N TYR A 99 33.98 8.73 3.90
CA TYR A 99 33.99 7.37 3.35
C TYR A 99 33.63 7.32 1.83
N ALA A 100 33.27 8.43 1.22
CA ALA A 100 32.92 8.46 -0.20
C ALA A 100 34.05 7.92 -1.12
N LEU A 101 35.29 8.15 -0.75
CA LEU A 101 36.48 7.69 -1.48
C LEU A 101 36.93 6.26 -1.11
N THR A 102 36.28 5.56 -0.19
CA THR A 102 36.56 4.13 0.05
C THR A 102 35.80 3.22 -0.89
N LEU A 103 34.71 3.71 -1.52
CA LEU A 103 33.88 2.93 -2.41
C LEU A 103 34.65 2.32 -3.61
N PRO A 104 35.59 3.02 -4.29
CA PRO A 104 36.35 2.39 -5.35
C PRO A 104 37.15 1.17 -4.92
N ALA A 105 37.77 1.23 -3.74
CA ALA A 105 38.54 0.12 -3.19
C ALA A 105 37.64 -1.05 -2.78
N MET A 106 36.45 -0.78 -2.20
CA MET A 106 35.45 -1.79 -1.86
C MET A 106 34.92 -2.50 -3.12
N LEU A 107 34.64 -1.77 -4.20
CA LEU A 107 34.19 -2.36 -5.48
C LEU A 107 35.30 -3.19 -6.14
N LYS A 108 36.58 -2.73 -6.09
CA LYS A 108 37.72 -3.53 -6.55
C LYS A 108 37.87 -4.82 -5.73
N ALA A 109 37.61 -4.79 -4.43
CA ALA A 109 37.59 -5.99 -3.59
C ALA A 109 36.48 -6.99 -3.97
N LEU A 110 35.34 -6.51 -4.51
CA LEU A 110 34.30 -7.36 -5.10
C LEU A 110 34.66 -7.96 -6.47
N GLY A 111 35.80 -7.53 -7.08
CA GLY A 111 36.28 -8.06 -8.36
C GLY A 111 36.10 -7.12 -9.57
N PHE A 112 35.64 -5.88 -9.40
CA PHE A 112 35.60 -4.93 -10.49
C PHE A 112 37.02 -4.51 -10.90
N ALA A 113 37.31 -4.58 -12.21
CA ALA A 113 38.63 -4.23 -12.75
C ALA A 113 38.89 -2.71 -12.74
N LEU A 114 37.88 -1.94 -13.06
CA LEU A 114 37.88 -0.47 -13.01
C LEU A 114 36.62 0.06 -12.37
N VAL A 115 36.72 1.18 -11.67
CA VAL A 115 35.62 1.85 -10.97
C VAL A 115 35.59 3.32 -11.36
N GLN A 116 34.68 3.71 -12.22
CA GLN A 116 34.55 5.04 -12.79
C GLN A 116 33.26 5.75 -12.41
N GLN A 117 33.22 7.07 -12.45
CA GLN A 117 32.04 7.85 -12.15
C GLN A 117 31.19 8.10 -13.40
N THR A 118 29.89 7.77 -13.34
CA THR A 118 28.91 8.07 -14.42
C THR A 118 28.84 9.59 -14.72
N SER A 119 29.26 10.44 -13.80
CA SER A 119 29.37 11.88 -14.03
C SER A 119 30.19 12.24 -15.25
N TRP A 120 31.15 11.40 -15.66
CA TRP A 120 31.87 11.60 -16.93
C TRP A 120 30.89 11.52 -18.12
N GLY A 121 30.02 10.54 -18.16
CA GLY A 121 28.96 10.45 -19.16
C GLY A 121 28.03 11.68 -19.17
N ALA A 122 27.76 12.25 -18.00
CA ALA A 122 26.99 13.49 -17.89
C ALA A 122 27.74 14.69 -18.50
N GLU A 123 29.08 14.78 -18.35
CA GLU A 123 29.88 15.79 -19.02
C GLU A 123 29.85 15.63 -20.54
N LEU A 124 29.93 14.39 -21.05
CA LEU A 124 29.81 14.11 -22.48
C LEU A 124 28.45 14.56 -23.03
N VAL A 125 27.36 14.24 -22.33
CA VAL A 125 26.00 14.69 -22.71
C VAL A 125 25.93 16.22 -22.70
N CYS A 126 26.43 16.89 -21.66
CA CYS A 126 26.44 18.34 -21.60
C CYS A 126 27.28 19.00 -22.72
N ARG A 127 28.40 18.41 -23.09
CA ARG A 127 29.21 18.87 -24.24
C ARG A 127 28.39 18.75 -25.53
N ALA A 128 27.68 17.66 -25.74
CA ALA A 128 26.78 17.47 -26.89
C ALA A 128 25.58 18.42 -26.87
N GLN A 129 24.97 18.62 -25.68
CA GLN A 129 23.84 19.54 -25.48
C GLN A 129 24.19 20.98 -25.91
N LYS A 130 25.40 21.45 -25.61
CA LYS A 130 25.87 22.79 -26.02
C LYS A 130 25.98 22.97 -27.55
N GLN A 131 26.01 21.88 -28.32
CA GLN A 131 26.05 21.89 -29.78
C GLN A 131 24.66 21.83 -30.42
N LEU A 132 23.59 21.61 -29.64
CA LEU A 132 22.23 21.60 -30.18
C LEU A 132 21.79 23.01 -30.63
N PRO A 133 20.85 23.10 -31.60
CA PRO A 133 20.28 24.36 -32.05
C PRO A 133 19.71 25.17 -30.89
N LYS A 134 20.04 26.46 -30.82
CA LYS A 134 19.63 27.34 -29.71
C LYS A 134 18.24 27.99 -29.90
N ASP A 135 17.66 27.83 -31.07
CA ASP A 135 16.33 28.31 -31.45
C ASP A 135 15.17 27.44 -30.95
N ARG A 136 15.51 26.37 -30.26
CA ARG A 136 14.53 25.37 -29.74
C ARG A 136 14.56 25.26 -28.23
N SER A 137 13.47 24.77 -27.71
CA SER A 137 13.25 24.48 -26.29
C SER A 137 13.50 22.99 -26.04
N TYR A 138 14.33 22.64 -25.07
CA TYR A 138 14.71 21.26 -24.81
C TYR A 138 14.35 20.83 -23.38
N ILE A 139 13.78 19.62 -23.27
CA ILE A 139 13.62 18.88 -22.03
C ILE A 139 14.82 17.94 -21.88
N SER A 140 15.49 17.97 -20.73
CA SER A 140 16.59 17.04 -20.41
C SER A 140 16.12 15.60 -20.50
N THR A 141 16.97 14.73 -21.00
CA THR A 141 16.74 13.28 -21.15
C THR A 141 17.62 12.44 -20.22
N ALA A 142 18.21 13.09 -19.21
CA ALA A 142 18.98 12.40 -18.18
C ALA A 142 18.13 11.46 -17.31
N CYS A 143 16.85 11.82 -17.08
CA CYS A 143 15.91 11.03 -16.29
C CYS A 143 15.03 10.12 -17.16
N PRO A 144 15.23 8.78 -17.16
CA PRO A 144 14.43 7.86 -17.98
C PRO A 144 12.96 7.79 -17.56
N VAL A 145 12.61 8.14 -16.32
CA VAL A 145 11.22 8.24 -15.87
C VAL A 145 10.49 9.38 -16.57
N VAL A 146 11.15 10.55 -16.71
CA VAL A 146 10.61 11.69 -17.44
C VAL A 146 10.49 11.38 -18.93
N VAL A 147 11.49 10.71 -19.52
CA VAL A 147 11.41 10.24 -20.90
C VAL A 147 10.21 9.31 -21.10
N ASN A 148 10.03 8.29 -20.25
CA ASN A 148 8.88 7.40 -20.29
C ASN A 148 7.56 8.16 -20.12
N LEU A 149 7.54 9.19 -19.26
CA LEU A 149 6.36 10.03 -19.05
C LEU A 149 5.99 10.79 -20.31
N VAL A 150 6.97 11.42 -20.98
CA VAL A 150 6.74 12.17 -22.22
C VAL A 150 6.32 11.23 -23.35
N GLU A 151 7.03 10.13 -23.58
CA GLU A 151 6.69 9.17 -24.66
C GLU A 151 5.30 8.56 -24.50
N LYS A 152 4.83 8.32 -23.26
CA LYS A 152 3.56 7.64 -22.97
C LYS A 152 2.37 8.58 -22.79
N TYR A 153 2.58 9.71 -22.10
CA TYR A 153 1.48 10.59 -21.66
C TYR A 153 1.47 11.98 -22.31
N TYR A 154 2.62 12.41 -22.88
CA TYR A 154 2.76 13.72 -23.51
C TYR A 154 3.47 13.62 -24.87
N PRO A 155 2.99 12.75 -25.80
CA PRO A 155 3.70 12.47 -27.04
C PRO A 155 3.88 13.72 -27.92
N GLU A 156 3.03 14.72 -27.79
CA GLU A 156 3.14 16.00 -28.49
C GLU A 156 4.41 16.79 -28.10
N LEU A 157 4.98 16.46 -26.94
CA LEU A 157 6.21 17.09 -26.43
C LEU A 157 7.49 16.31 -26.78
N ILE A 158 7.41 15.18 -27.49
CA ILE A 158 8.57 14.35 -27.88
C ILE A 158 9.60 15.17 -28.67
N SER A 159 9.15 16.07 -29.52
CA SER A 159 10.03 16.96 -30.30
C SER A 159 10.86 17.93 -29.45
N ARG A 160 10.48 18.11 -28.17
CA ARG A 160 11.21 18.91 -27.18
C ARG A 160 12.20 18.09 -26.36
N LEU A 161 12.16 16.75 -26.39
CA LEU A 161 13.20 15.96 -25.74
C LEU A 161 14.54 16.24 -26.42
N ALA A 162 15.58 16.50 -25.63
CA ALA A 162 16.92 16.63 -26.16
C ALA A 162 17.30 15.33 -26.90
N PRO A 163 17.68 15.35 -28.17
CA PRO A 163 17.92 14.12 -28.94
C PRO A 163 19.25 13.44 -28.54
N LEU A 164 19.45 13.25 -27.24
CA LEU A 164 20.66 12.71 -26.62
C LEU A 164 20.31 11.53 -25.71
N VAL A 165 21.24 10.60 -25.57
CA VAL A 165 21.15 9.49 -24.60
C VAL A 165 21.34 10.00 -23.17
N SER A 166 20.99 9.18 -22.20
CA SER A 166 21.26 9.51 -20.80
C SER A 166 22.75 9.41 -20.44
N PRO A 167 23.20 10.05 -19.34
CA PRO A 167 24.56 9.92 -18.83
C PRO A 167 25.04 8.47 -18.64
N MET A 168 24.18 7.56 -18.21
CA MET A 168 24.49 6.14 -18.07
C MET A 168 24.88 5.52 -19.41
N VAL A 169 24.06 5.73 -20.43
CA VAL A 169 24.31 5.18 -21.77
C VAL A 169 25.54 5.82 -22.41
N ALA A 170 25.71 7.14 -22.25
CA ALA A 170 26.88 7.85 -22.74
C ALA A 170 28.19 7.31 -22.14
N HIS A 171 28.22 7.12 -20.82
CA HIS A 171 29.36 6.57 -20.11
C HIS A 171 29.64 5.11 -20.50
N GLY A 172 28.60 4.29 -20.56
CA GLY A 172 28.76 2.89 -20.97
C GLY A 172 29.32 2.74 -22.38
N ARG A 173 28.84 3.54 -23.34
CA ARG A 173 29.39 3.58 -24.70
C ARG A 173 30.86 4.07 -24.72
N TRP A 174 31.18 5.10 -23.91
CA TRP A 174 32.54 5.57 -23.77
C TRP A 174 33.46 4.48 -23.21
N ILE A 175 33.04 3.74 -22.18
CA ILE A 175 33.78 2.63 -21.59
C ILE A 175 34.02 1.56 -22.67
N LYS A 176 32.99 1.10 -23.36
CA LYS A 176 33.12 0.03 -24.38
C LYS A 176 33.94 0.46 -25.59
N GLN A 177 34.00 1.77 -25.91
CA GLN A 177 34.89 2.31 -26.95
C GLN A 177 36.36 2.30 -26.51
N ASN A 178 36.64 2.65 -25.25
CA ASN A 178 37.99 2.73 -24.71
C ASN A 178 38.52 1.38 -24.19
N TYR A 179 37.60 0.52 -23.74
CA TYR A 179 37.86 -0.83 -23.23
C TYR A 179 36.94 -1.86 -23.93
N PRO A 180 37.21 -2.23 -25.20
CA PRO A 180 36.27 -2.96 -26.05
C PRO A 180 35.82 -4.35 -25.52
N GLN A 181 36.65 -4.97 -24.69
CA GLN A 181 36.36 -6.30 -24.11
C GLN A 181 35.67 -6.23 -22.74
N SER A 182 35.42 -5.02 -22.25
CA SER A 182 34.85 -4.84 -20.92
C SER A 182 33.34 -5.08 -20.89
N ARG A 183 32.86 -5.62 -19.77
CA ARG A 183 31.45 -5.56 -19.36
C ARG A 183 31.23 -4.31 -18.50
N VAL A 184 30.07 -3.70 -18.63
CA VAL A 184 29.72 -2.47 -17.89
C VAL A 184 28.57 -2.73 -16.96
N VAL A 185 28.81 -2.52 -15.67
CA VAL A 185 27.76 -2.56 -14.63
C VAL A 185 27.50 -1.14 -14.14
N PHE A 186 26.30 -0.64 -14.37
CA PHE A 186 25.90 0.64 -13.79
C PHE A 186 25.42 0.43 -12.36
N ILE A 187 25.94 1.23 -11.42
CA ILE A 187 25.55 1.19 -10.01
C ILE A 187 24.86 2.51 -9.66
N GLY A 188 23.57 2.45 -9.26
CA GLY A 188 22.83 3.69 -9.02
C GLY A 188 21.45 3.53 -8.39
N PRO A 189 20.76 4.66 -8.14
CA PRO A 189 19.57 4.72 -7.30
C PRO A 189 18.24 4.46 -8.04
N CYS A 190 18.25 4.12 -9.34
CA CYS A 190 17.09 4.28 -10.21
C CYS A 190 16.60 2.96 -10.82
N ILE A 191 15.34 2.59 -10.57
CA ILE A 191 14.72 1.39 -11.16
C ILE A 191 14.57 1.50 -12.69
N ALA A 192 14.22 2.69 -13.20
CA ALA A 192 14.05 2.89 -14.64
C ALA A 192 15.34 2.68 -15.44
N LYS A 193 16.51 2.79 -14.79
CA LYS A 193 17.79 2.47 -15.40
C LYS A 193 17.96 0.99 -15.74
N LYS A 194 17.31 0.08 -14.99
CA LYS A 194 17.28 -1.36 -15.32
C LYS A 194 16.62 -1.58 -16.68
N GLU A 195 15.52 -0.89 -16.97
CA GLU A 195 14.84 -0.99 -18.25
C GLU A 195 15.60 -0.23 -19.36
N GLU A 196 16.19 0.92 -19.04
CA GLU A 196 17.01 1.66 -20.00
C GLU A 196 18.24 0.83 -20.45
N ALA A 197 18.92 0.12 -19.55
CA ALA A 197 20.04 -0.75 -19.91
C ALA A 197 19.62 -1.86 -20.90
N ARG A 198 18.41 -2.42 -20.73
CA ARG A 198 17.89 -3.41 -21.70
C ARG A 198 17.67 -2.83 -23.10
N GLN A 199 17.35 -1.55 -23.20
CA GLN A 199 17.21 -0.85 -24.48
C GLN A 199 18.56 -0.54 -25.14
N PHE A 200 19.64 -0.51 -24.34
CA PHE A 200 20.99 -0.18 -24.78
C PHE A 200 22.03 -1.24 -24.35
N PRO A 201 21.92 -2.49 -24.83
CA PRO A 201 22.86 -3.56 -24.50
C PRO A 201 24.27 -3.30 -25.06
N ASP A 202 24.38 -2.40 -26.03
CA ASP A 202 25.65 -1.89 -26.57
C ASP A 202 26.42 -0.99 -25.58
N ALA A 203 25.73 -0.48 -24.52
CA ALA A 203 26.29 0.42 -23.53
C ALA A 203 26.48 -0.20 -22.15
N VAL A 204 25.44 -0.86 -21.63
CA VAL A 204 25.39 -1.36 -20.24
C VAL A 204 24.92 -2.80 -20.22
N ASP A 205 25.66 -3.67 -19.53
CA ASP A 205 25.36 -5.09 -19.44
C ASP A 205 24.40 -5.41 -18.27
N GLU A 206 24.52 -4.68 -17.13
CA GLU A 206 23.64 -4.84 -15.97
C GLU A 206 23.54 -3.56 -15.13
N VAL A 207 22.45 -3.46 -14.33
CA VAL A 207 22.20 -2.34 -13.41
C VAL A 207 22.01 -2.84 -11.99
N LEU A 208 22.87 -2.43 -11.08
CA LEU A 208 22.83 -2.75 -9.66
C LEU A 208 22.31 -1.55 -8.85
N GLY A 209 21.35 -1.78 -7.94
CA GLY A 209 20.90 -0.77 -6.98
C GLY A 209 21.90 -0.50 -5.87
N PHE A 210 21.90 0.68 -5.27
CA PHE A 210 22.73 0.93 -4.08
C PHE A 210 22.29 0.07 -2.90
N ASP A 211 21.00 -0.17 -2.73
CA ASP A 211 20.45 -1.08 -1.72
C ASP A 211 20.96 -2.52 -1.89
N GLU A 212 21.01 -3.01 -3.15
CA GLU A 212 21.58 -4.33 -3.47
C GLU A 212 23.10 -4.37 -3.22
N LEU A 213 23.80 -3.29 -3.59
CA LEU A 213 25.26 -3.18 -3.37
C LEU A 213 25.60 -3.24 -1.89
N TRP A 214 24.88 -2.49 -1.04
CA TRP A 214 25.12 -2.49 0.41
C TRP A 214 24.90 -3.85 1.02
N GLN A 215 23.79 -4.49 0.71
CA GLN A 215 23.51 -5.86 1.18
C GLN A 215 24.59 -6.85 0.73
N TRP A 216 25.18 -6.62 -0.45
CA TRP A 216 26.26 -7.47 -0.93
C TRP A 216 27.57 -7.20 -0.17
N LEU A 217 27.95 -5.95 0.01
CA LEU A 217 29.14 -5.57 0.78
C LEU A 217 29.08 -6.09 2.23
N GLU A 218 27.93 -5.96 2.88
CA GLU A 218 27.69 -6.52 4.22
C GLU A 218 27.82 -8.04 4.26
N ALA A 219 27.26 -8.75 3.26
CA ALA A 219 27.34 -10.20 3.17
C ALA A 219 28.79 -10.70 2.96
N GLU A 220 29.65 -9.93 2.30
CA GLU A 220 31.08 -10.22 2.12
C GLU A 220 31.94 -9.68 3.29
N GLY A 221 31.33 -9.05 4.30
CA GLY A 221 32.03 -8.47 5.45
C GLY A 221 32.88 -7.23 5.12
N LEU A 222 32.59 -6.57 4.00
CA LEU A 222 33.31 -5.38 3.54
C LEU A 222 32.68 -4.11 4.11
N SER A 223 33.41 -3.40 4.96
CA SER A 223 32.96 -2.15 5.54
C SER A 223 33.89 -0.97 5.18
N PRO A 224 33.39 0.27 5.07
CA PRO A 224 34.19 1.43 4.66
C PRO A 224 35.44 1.67 5.50
N GLY A 225 35.39 1.39 6.81
CA GLY A 225 36.50 1.59 7.75
C GLY A 225 37.72 0.66 7.53
N GLN A 226 37.57 -0.39 6.71
CA GLN A 226 38.64 -1.34 6.37
C GLN A 226 39.49 -0.88 5.19
N PHE A 227 39.05 0.14 4.46
CA PHE A 227 39.68 0.55 3.21
C PHE A 227 40.32 1.95 3.33
N VAL A 228 41.48 2.08 2.74
CA VAL A 228 42.10 3.38 2.58
C VAL A 228 41.35 4.16 1.50
N PRO A 229 41.01 5.44 1.73
CA PRO A 229 40.43 6.30 0.71
C PRO A 229 41.31 6.36 -0.54
N GLY A 230 40.73 6.12 -1.70
CA GLY A 230 41.36 6.16 -3.01
C GLY A 230 40.45 6.82 -4.03
N ASP A 231 41.03 7.27 -5.13
CA ASP A 231 40.24 7.91 -6.18
C ASP A 231 39.55 6.89 -7.09
N PHE A 232 38.54 7.34 -7.79
CA PHE A 232 37.96 6.61 -8.91
C PHE A 232 39.00 6.52 -10.04
N ASP A 233 38.92 5.46 -10.83
CA ASP A 233 39.74 5.36 -12.03
C ASP A 233 39.33 6.45 -13.04
N PRO A 234 40.30 7.04 -13.80
CA PRO A 234 40.00 8.08 -14.78
C PRO A 234 39.04 7.59 -15.88
N PRO A 235 38.32 8.50 -16.53
CA PRO A 235 38.46 9.96 -16.46
C PRO A 235 37.70 10.59 -15.29
N HIS A 236 38.21 11.71 -14.80
CA HIS A 236 37.64 12.41 -13.65
C HIS A 236 36.68 13.51 -14.10
N PRO A 237 35.41 13.44 -13.67
CA PRO A 237 34.41 14.47 -13.93
C PRO A 237 34.70 15.73 -13.10
N GLN A 238 34.30 16.88 -13.63
CA GLN A 238 34.44 18.17 -12.96
C GLN A 238 33.10 18.64 -12.36
N ARG A 239 32.22 19.24 -13.18
CA ARG A 239 30.97 19.86 -12.74
C ARG A 239 29.79 18.87 -12.61
N ALA A 240 29.81 17.81 -13.39
CA ALA A 240 28.71 16.86 -13.45
C ALA A 240 28.58 15.98 -12.20
N ILE A 241 29.45 16.12 -11.21
CA ILE A 241 29.25 15.55 -9.87
C ILE A 241 27.92 16.04 -9.24
N LEU A 242 27.47 17.26 -9.59
CA LEU A 242 26.22 17.84 -9.10
C LEU A 242 24.95 17.32 -9.79
N PHE A 243 25.05 16.51 -10.84
CA PHE A 243 23.90 15.97 -11.57
C PHE A 243 22.80 15.29 -10.72
N PRO A 244 23.09 14.64 -9.58
CA PRO A 244 22.07 13.98 -8.81
C PRO A 244 21.16 14.91 -7.99
N VAL A 245 21.46 16.22 -7.94
CA VAL A 245 20.64 17.23 -7.26
C VAL A 245 19.94 18.14 -8.27
N GLU A 246 18.79 18.68 -7.88
CA GLU A 246 18.04 19.65 -8.69
C GLU A 246 18.90 20.88 -9.03
N GLY A 247 18.92 21.28 -10.29
CA GLY A 247 19.77 22.36 -10.82
C GLY A 247 21.20 21.91 -11.15
N GLY A 248 21.57 20.65 -10.91
CA GLY A 248 22.92 20.16 -11.14
C GLY A 248 23.31 20.06 -12.61
N GLU A 249 22.34 19.74 -13.48
CA GLU A 249 22.57 19.76 -14.93
C GLU A 249 22.72 21.20 -15.45
N LEU A 250 21.86 22.13 -14.97
CA LEU A 250 22.00 23.57 -15.29
C LEU A 250 23.39 24.08 -14.91
N HIS A 251 23.87 23.76 -13.71
CA HIS A 251 25.18 24.12 -13.24
C HIS A 251 26.30 23.56 -14.15
N THR A 252 26.19 22.31 -14.58
CA THR A 252 27.15 21.62 -15.44
C THR A 252 27.19 22.26 -16.83
N LEU A 253 26.02 22.63 -17.35
CA LEU A 253 25.91 23.36 -18.63
C LEU A 253 26.41 24.80 -18.55
N SER A 254 26.70 25.32 -17.37
CA SER A 254 27.00 26.73 -17.10
C SER A 254 25.83 27.65 -17.48
N LEU A 255 24.62 27.17 -17.34
CA LEU A 255 23.39 27.95 -17.45
C LEU A 255 23.10 28.66 -16.13
N SER A 256 22.26 29.70 -16.20
CA SER A 256 21.86 30.42 -15.00
C SER A 256 21.07 29.50 -14.06
N THR A 257 21.28 29.66 -12.76
CA THR A 257 20.46 29.09 -11.70
C THR A 257 19.65 30.17 -10.97
N ASP A 258 19.67 31.39 -11.52
CA ASP A 258 18.89 32.51 -11.00
C ASP A 258 17.41 32.29 -11.29
N MET A 259 16.57 32.41 -10.27
CA MET A 259 15.11 32.29 -10.35
C MET A 259 14.47 33.30 -11.32
N LEU A 260 15.15 34.43 -11.57
CA LEU A 260 14.68 35.46 -12.49
C LEU A 260 14.99 35.15 -13.97
N ASP A 261 15.85 34.16 -14.25
CA ASP A 261 16.11 33.73 -15.60
C ASP A 261 15.05 32.73 -16.11
N THR A 262 14.04 33.24 -16.75
CA THR A 262 12.91 32.43 -17.27
C THR A 262 13.28 31.55 -18.48
N ARG A 263 14.51 31.67 -18.99
CA ARG A 263 15.00 30.85 -20.12
C ARG A 263 15.35 29.43 -19.71
N VAL A 264 15.50 29.18 -18.42
CA VAL A 264 15.83 27.86 -17.86
C VAL A 264 14.93 27.53 -16.67
N VAL A 265 14.69 26.25 -16.44
CA VAL A 265 13.96 25.78 -15.27
C VAL A 265 14.50 24.43 -14.81
N ALA A 266 14.63 24.25 -13.50
CA ALA A 266 14.86 22.96 -12.86
C ALA A 266 13.66 22.60 -12.02
N ILE A 267 13.13 21.39 -12.22
CA ILE A 267 11.95 20.87 -11.51
C ILE A 267 12.25 19.46 -11.03
N SER A 268 12.02 19.21 -9.76
CA SER A 268 12.09 17.87 -9.18
C SER A 268 10.76 17.41 -8.59
N GLY A 269 10.58 16.08 -8.59
CA GLY A 269 9.34 15.45 -8.16
C GLY A 269 8.38 15.15 -9.33
N LEU A 270 7.97 13.89 -9.45
CA LEU A 270 7.16 13.44 -10.58
C LEU A 270 5.82 14.17 -10.72
N VAL A 271 5.18 14.54 -9.61
CA VAL A 271 3.92 15.31 -9.64
C VAL A 271 4.16 16.69 -10.24
N ASN A 272 5.18 17.39 -9.78
CA ASN A 272 5.55 18.71 -10.30
C ASN A 272 5.91 18.63 -11.80
N CYS A 273 6.63 17.57 -12.22
CA CYS A 273 6.94 17.35 -13.63
C CYS A 273 5.66 17.12 -14.47
N ILE A 274 4.69 16.35 -13.95
CA ILE A 274 3.39 16.13 -14.60
C ILE A 274 2.63 17.44 -14.76
N ASP A 275 2.55 18.23 -13.70
CA ASP A 275 1.85 19.52 -13.71
C ASP A 275 2.49 20.47 -14.71
N PHE A 276 3.83 20.59 -14.69
CA PHE A 276 4.56 21.41 -15.63
C PHE A 276 4.37 20.97 -17.10
N LEU A 277 4.52 19.68 -17.39
CA LEU A 277 4.34 19.13 -18.74
C LEU A 277 2.89 19.32 -19.24
N SER A 278 1.91 19.18 -18.34
CA SER A 278 0.50 19.44 -18.66
C SER A 278 0.27 20.91 -19.03
N GLN A 279 0.84 21.85 -18.28
CA GLN A 279 0.75 23.28 -18.59
C GLN A 279 1.45 23.63 -19.91
N LEU A 280 2.60 23.00 -20.14
CA LEU A 280 3.37 23.17 -21.37
C LEU A 280 2.60 22.64 -22.60
N GLN A 281 1.99 21.45 -22.49
CA GLN A 281 1.18 20.84 -23.54
C GLN A 281 -0.07 21.68 -23.89
N ARG A 282 -0.74 22.21 -22.84
CA ARG A 282 -1.93 23.07 -23.02
C ARG A 282 -1.64 24.48 -23.54
N GLY A 283 -0.35 24.84 -23.71
CA GLY A 283 0.06 26.15 -24.18
C GLY A 283 -0.15 27.30 -23.18
N TYR A 284 -0.33 26.98 -21.90
CA TYR A 284 -0.43 28.00 -20.84
C TYR A 284 0.90 28.69 -20.59
N ILE A 285 2.03 28.00 -20.87
CA ILE A 285 3.38 28.58 -20.81
C ILE A 285 3.64 29.22 -22.17
N LYS A 286 3.37 30.53 -22.29
CA LYS A 286 3.49 31.28 -23.56
C LYS A 286 4.91 31.35 -24.09
N HIS A 287 5.90 31.42 -23.19
CA HIS A 287 7.33 31.46 -23.48
C HIS A 287 8.01 30.26 -22.83
N PRO A 288 8.02 29.08 -23.47
CA PRO A 288 8.67 27.91 -22.90
C PRO A 288 10.16 28.15 -22.65
N PRO A 289 10.71 27.69 -21.52
CA PRO A 289 12.14 27.78 -21.26
C PRO A 289 12.96 27.14 -22.38
N ALA A 290 14.11 27.72 -22.70
CA ALA A 290 15.04 27.16 -23.69
C ALA A 290 15.57 25.79 -23.23
N PHE A 291 15.78 25.62 -21.91
CA PHE A 291 16.18 24.36 -21.32
C PHE A 291 15.43 24.05 -20.04
N MET A 292 14.96 22.78 -19.94
CA MET A 292 14.15 22.28 -18.82
C MET A 292 14.81 21.04 -18.23
N GLU A 293 15.37 21.18 -17.03
CA GLU A 293 15.84 20.04 -16.23
C GLU A 293 14.66 19.46 -15.44
N LEU A 294 14.22 18.25 -15.79
CA LEU A 294 13.12 17.56 -15.11
C LEU A 294 13.60 16.28 -14.45
N LEU A 295 13.45 16.17 -13.14
CA LEU A 295 13.87 15.01 -12.34
C LEU A 295 12.66 14.40 -11.62
N ALA A 296 12.38 13.11 -11.81
CA ALA A 296 11.21 12.46 -11.25
C ALA A 296 11.24 12.26 -9.73
N CYS A 297 12.44 12.22 -9.12
CA CYS A 297 12.61 12.08 -7.68
C CYS A 297 12.66 13.46 -7.01
N ASN A 298 12.02 13.62 -5.84
CA ASN A 298 12.01 14.89 -5.10
C ASN A 298 13.43 15.27 -4.66
N GLY A 299 13.91 16.44 -5.07
CA GLY A 299 15.27 16.91 -4.79
C GLY A 299 16.35 16.27 -5.68
N GLY A 300 15.96 15.44 -6.65
CA GLY A 300 16.86 14.79 -7.60
C GLY A 300 17.13 13.31 -7.32
N CYS A 301 18.13 12.73 -8.02
CA CYS A 301 18.46 11.30 -7.94
C CYS A 301 18.90 10.84 -6.54
N ILE A 302 19.29 11.77 -5.66
CA ILE A 302 19.61 11.49 -4.26
C ILE A 302 18.42 10.96 -3.44
N ALA A 303 17.19 11.04 -3.98
CA ALA A 303 15.97 10.45 -3.43
C ALA A 303 15.47 9.27 -4.28
N GLY A 304 16.33 8.64 -5.06
CA GLY A 304 15.96 7.50 -5.91
C GLY A 304 15.47 6.30 -5.12
N PRO A 305 14.63 5.44 -5.73
CA PRO A 305 13.97 4.32 -5.03
C PRO A 305 14.92 3.17 -4.62
N LEU A 306 16.13 3.11 -5.16
CA LEU A 306 17.16 2.12 -4.80
C LEU A 306 18.28 2.74 -3.96
N MET A 307 18.00 3.88 -3.30
CA MET A 307 18.90 4.45 -2.29
C MET A 307 18.66 3.74 -0.95
N GLU A 308 19.71 3.39 -0.26
CA GLU A 308 19.59 3.05 1.14
C GLU A 308 19.22 4.29 1.96
N THR A 309 18.38 4.10 2.99
CA THR A 309 17.75 5.20 3.73
C THR A 309 18.66 5.87 4.75
N ALA A 310 19.84 6.31 4.35
CA ALA A 310 20.75 7.02 5.24
C ALA A 310 20.52 8.54 5.20
N GLY A 311 19.67 9.05 6.10
CA GLY A 311 19.50 10.48 6.33
C GLY A 311 18.41 11.17 5.49
N ASP A 312 18.07 12.39 5.92
CA ASP A 312 17.13 13.30 5.26
C ASP A 312 17.67 13.76 3.90
N ILE A 313 16.79 14.17 3.00
CA ILE A 313 17.12 14.69 1.67
C ILE A 313 18.09 15.87 1.72
N PHE A 314 17.96 16.75 2.73
CA PHE A 314 18.84 17.90 2.90
C PHE A 314 20.27 17.48 3.28
N VAL A 315 20.41 16.49 4.17
CA VAL A 315 21.71 15.91 4.53
C VAL A 315 22.37 15.25 3.31
N ARG A 316 21.59 14.51 2.52
CA ARG A 316 22.08 13.89 1.27
C ARG A 316 22.57 14.94 0.27
N ARG A 317 21.81 16.02 0.09
CA ARG A 317 22.20 17.15 -0.75
C ARG A 317 23.49 17.80 -0.26
N GLN A 318 23.62 18.03 1.05
CA GLN A 318 24.82 18.59 1.64
C GLN A 318 26.04 17.72 1.36
N ARG A 319 25.95 16.40 1.53
CA ARG A 319 27.05 15.45 1.24
C ARG A 319 27.51 15.52 -0.22
N ILE A 320 26.58 15.63 -1.17
CA ILE A 320 26.95 15.84 -2.59
C ILE A 320 27.72 17.13 -2.79
N ILE A 321 27.27 18.23 -2.18
CA ILE A 321 27.93 19.55 -2.29
C ILE A 321 29.33 19.52 -1.64
N GLU A 322 29.47 18.89 -0.49
CA GLU A 322 30.74 18.71 0.21
C GLU A 322 31.73 17.89 -0.66
N TYR A 323 31.25 16.76 -1.20
CA TYR A 323 32.03 15.93 -2.11
C TYR A 323 32.48 16.72 -3.37
N PHE A 324 31.55 17.47 -3.97
CA PHE A 324 31.86 18.34 -5.11
C PHE A 324 32.94 19.39 -4.76
N ARG A 325 32.81 20.09 -3.63
CA ARG A 325 33.77 21.09 -3.17
C ARG A 325 35.17 20.50 -2.94
N ALA A 326 35.24 19.37 -2.26
CA ALA A 326 36.50 18.68 -2.01
C ALA A 326 37.18 18.26 -3.31
N ARG A 327 36.42 17.79 -4.32
CA ARG A 327 36.94 17.41 -5.62
C ARG A 327 37.38 18.63 -6.49
N SER A 328 36.61 19.71 -6.46
CA SER A 328 36.91 20.94 -7.19
C SER A 328 38.20 21.61 -6.70
N SER A 329 38.48 21.50 -5.39
CA SER A 329 39.73 22.01 -4.81
C SER A 329 40.97 21.17 -5.20
N ALA A 330 40.76 19.87 -5.43
CA ALA A 330 41.83 18.94 -5.86
C ALA A 330 42.06 18.95 -7.38
N ALA A 331 41.12 19.44 -8.18
CA ALA A 331 41.10 19.37 -9.65
C ALA A 331 42.06 20.36 -10.37
N SER A 332 43.10 20.86 -9.70
CA SER A 332 44.20 21.52 -10.44
C SER A 332 45.10 20.52 -11.20
N LEU A 333 44.76 19.24 -11.22
CA LEU A 333 45.57 18.17 -11.77
C LEU A 333 44.99 17.62 -13.09
N THR A 334 45.70 17.89 -14.15
CA THR A 334 45.88 17.20 -15.45
C THR A 334 44.64 16.86 -16.30
N ARG A 335 44.55 17.56 -17.44
CA ARG A 335 43.63 17.27 -18.57
C ARG A 335 44.02 16.04 -19.42
N GLU A 336 45.05 15.29 -19.06
CA GLU A 336 45.75 14.37 -20.00
C GLU A 336 45.14 12.98 -20.14
N GLU A 337 44.05 12.62 -19.37
CA GLU A 337 43.52 11.27 -19.37
C GLU A 337 42.06 11.14 -19.84
N GLU A 338 41.59 12.00 -20.73
CA GLU A 338 40.19 11.96 -21.21
C GLU A 338 39.84 10.76 -22.11
N GLY A 339 40.82 9.95 -22.52
CA GLY A 339 40.63 8.85 -23.45
C GLY A 339 40.17 9.30 -24.85
N ARG A 340 39.71 8.35 -25.68
CA ARG A 340 39.20 8.69 -27.01
C ARG A 340 37.86 9.40 -26.89
N PRO A 341 37.63 10.56 -27.53
CA PRO A 341 36.36 11.25 -27.50
C PRO A 341 35.26 10.42 -28.15
N LEU A 342 34.05 10.42 -27.53
CA LEU A 342 32.90 9.73 -28.09
C LEU A 342 32.31 10.55 -29.24
N PRO A 343 32.15 9.96 -30.45
CA PRO A 343 31.50 10.65 -31.57
C PRO A 343 30.05 11.07 -31.24
N LEU A 344 29.62 12.23 -31.76
CA LEU A 344 28.31 12.81 -31.45
C LEU A 344 27.15 11.87 -31.82
N ASN A 345 27.27 11.11 -32.91
CA ASN A 345 26.28 10.14 -33.33
C ASN A 345 26.04 9.01 -32.28
N MET A 346 27.08 8.68 -31.51
CA MET A 346 26.95 7.71 -30.41
C MET A 346 26.26 8.31 -29.17
N LEU A 347 26.12 9.62 -29.08
CA LEU A 347 25.39 10.32 -28.03
C LEU A 347 23.95 10.61 -28.46
N GLN A 348 23.61 10.46 -29.73
CA GLN A 348 22.28 10.73 -30.24
C GLN A 348 21.27 9.61 -29.92
N ARG A 349 20.03 10.02 -29.67
CA ARG A 349 18.87 9.13 -29.48
C ARG A 349 17.64 9.71 -30.18
N ARG A 350 16.86 8.84 -30.82
CA ARG A 350 15.52 9.17 -31.31
C ARG A 350 14.50 8.64 -30.32
N TYR A 351 13.58 9.49 -29.91
CA TYR A 351 12.48 9.13 -29.03
C TYR A 351 11.27 8.73 -29.86
N ARG A 352 10.44 7.82 -29.32
CA ARG A 352 9.30 7.24 -30.05
C ARG A 352 8.01 7.53 -29.30
N GLU A 353 6.96 7.77 -30.04
CA GLU A 353 5.62 7.82 -29.49
C GLU A 353 5.23 6.41 -28.98
N ARG A 354 4.82 6.34 -27.72
CA ARG A 354 4.31 5.15 -27.04
C ARG A 354 2.98 5.49 -26.38
N LYS A 355 2.17 6.32 -27.06
CA LYS A 355 0.93 6.88 -26.53
C LYS A 355 0.02 5.80 -25.99
N ILE A 356 -0.40 5.99 -24.75
CA ILE A 356 -1.39 5.14 -24.11
C ILE A 356 -2.76 5.54 -24.65
N TYR A 357 -3.42 4.61 -25.34
CA TYR A 357 -4.78 4.79 -25.77
C TYR A 357 -5.74 4.28 -24.71
N ARG A 358 -6.54 5.18 -24.13
CA ARG A 358 -7.68 4.85 -23.29
C ARG A 358 -8.93 5.45 -23.91
N PRO A 359 -9.91 4.62 -24.36
CA PRO A 359 -11.15 5.14 -24.90
C PRO A 359 -11.87 5.95 -23.81
N GLU A 360 -12.45 7.07 -24.17
CA GLU A 360 -13.23 7.88 -23.25
C GLU A 360 -14.48 7.10 -22.84
N PRO A 361 -14.73 6.91 -21.53
CA PRO A 361 -15.90 6.17 -21.08
C PRO A 361 -17.19 6.93 -21.45
N PRO A 362 -18.24 6.25 -21.95
CA PRO A 362 -19.54 6.88 -22.17
C PRO A 362 -20.07 7.53 -20.88
N ALA A 363 -20.67 8.72 -20.98
CA ALA A 363 -21.19 9.45 -19.84
C ALA A 363 -22.20 8.61 -19.02
N GLU A 364 -22.98 7.77 -19.68
CA GLU A 364 -23.94 6.88 -19.05
C GLU A 364 -23.26 5.78 -18.22
N ALA A 365 -22.17 5.20 -18.73
CA ALA A 365 -21.38 4.22 -17.98
C ALA A 365 -20.77 4.84 -16.71
N ILE A 366 -20.29 6.07 -16.78
CA ILE A 366 -19.79 6.82 -15.60
C ILE A 366 -20.91 7.01 -14.57
N LYS A 367 -22.11 7.42 -15.00
CA LYS A 367 -23.27 7.59 -14.10
C LYS A 367 -23.65 6.28 -13.42
N GLN A 368 -23.73 5.18 -14.18
CA GLN A 368 -24.05 3.86 -13.61
C GLN A 368 -23.03 3.41 -12.56
N ILE A 369 -21.73 3.61 -12.80
CA ILE A 369 -20.69 3.28 -11.84
C ILE A 369 -20.76 4.17 -10.60
N LEU A 370 -21.04 5.47 -10.77
CA LEU A 370 -21.24 6.39 -9.65
C LEU A 370 -22.45 5.99 -8.80
N ALA A 371 -23.57 5.62 -9.44
CA ALA A 371 -24.78 5.15 -8.77
C ALA A 371 -24.53 3.90 -7.90
N GLN A 372 -23.68 2.96 -8.35
CA GLN A 372 -23.28 1.80 -7.54
C GLN A 372 -22.62 2.16 -6.21
N THR A 373 -22.10 3.38 -6.07
CA THR A 373 -21.52 3.91 -4.84
C THR A 373 -22.39 4.95 -4.15
N GLY A 374 -23.70 5.02 -4.53
CA GLY A 374 -24.68 5.93 -3.96
C GLY A 374 -24.40 7.39 -4.31
N LYS A 375 -23.96 7.66 -5.54
CA LYS A 375 -23.73 9.00 -6.09
C LYS A 375 -24.61 9.20 -7.30
N TYR A 376 -25.71 9.87 -7.11
CA TYR A 376 -26.74 10.10 -8.12
C TYR A 376 -26.69 11.52 -8.68
N THR A 377 -26.21 12.46 -7.88
CA THR A 377 -26.09 13.88 -8.19
C THR A 377 -24.64 14.36 -8.07
N PRO A 378 -24.27 15.49 -8.68
CA PRO A 378 -22.92 16.07 -8.52
C PRO A 378 -22.57 16.39 -7.05
N GLU A 379 -23.56 16.71 -6.22
CA GLU A 379 -23.39 17.00 -4.79
C GLU A 379 -22.94 15.77 -3.99
N ASP A 380 -23.28 14.55 -4.45
CA ASP A 380 -22.84 13.29 -3.86
C ASP A 380 -21.37 12.99 -4.16
N GLU A 381 -20.78 13.67 -5.15
CA GLU A 381 -19.41 13.47 -5.57
C GLU A 381 -18.43 14.19 -4.65
N LEU A 382 -18.11 13.60 -3.49
CA LEU A 382 -17.23 14.20 -2.47
C LEU A 382 -15.82 14.55 -2.95
N ASN A 383 -15.34 13.92 -4.02
CA ASN A 383 -13.99 14.10 -4.59
C ASN A 383 -12.86 14.07 -3.54
N CYS A 384 -13.03 13.27 -2.48
CA CYS A 384 -12.18 13.27 -1.28
C CYS A 384 -10.78 12.65 -1.47
N GLY A 385 -10.50 12.03 -2.61
CA GLY A 385 -9.22 11.41 -2.92
C GLY A 385 -8.87 10.14 -2.12
N ALA A 386 -9.67 9.71 -1.14
CA ALA A 386 -9.37 8.60 -0.25
C ALA A 386 -9.17 7.24 -0.98
N CYS A 387 -9.85 7.03 -2.11
CA CYS A 387 -9.67 5.86 -2.97
C CYS A 387 -8.39 5.92 -3.84
N GLY A 388 -7.69 7.07 -3.86
CA GLY A 388 -6.48 7.29 -4.64
C GLY A 388 -6.69 7.95 -5.99
N TYR A 389 -7.90 8.34 -6.35
CA TYR A 389 -8.24 9.11 -7.55
C TYR A 389 -8.63 10.53 -7.14
N ASN A 390 -8.33 11.52 -7.98
CA ASN A 390 -8.54 12.92 -7.63
C ASN A 390 -10.03 13.31 -7.64
N SER A 391 -10.86 12.62 -8.42
CA SER A 391 -12.31 12.83 -8.44
C SER A 391 -13.08 11.51 -8.45
N CYS A 392 -14.36 11.57 -8.09
CA CYS A 392 -15.26 10.43 -8.17
C CYS A 392 -15.44 9.95 -9.62
N ARG A 393 -15.45 10.87 -10.60
CA ARG A 393 -15.52 10.56 -12.03
C ARG A 393 -14.26 9.90 -12.55
N GLU A 394 -13.07 10.38 -12.13
CA GLU A 394 -11.80 9.74 -12.47
C GLU A 394 -11.77 8.28 -11.95
N LYS A 395 -12.23 8.05 -10.72
CA LYS A 395 -12.37 6.70 -10.18
C LYS A 395 -13.37 5.85 -10.96
N ALA A 396 -14.51 6.43 -11.37
CA ALA A 396 -15.50 5.72 -12.16
C ALA A 396 -14.94 5.34 -13.55
N ALA A 397 -14.18 6.23 -14.19
CA ALA A 397 -13.45 5.92 -15.41
C ALA A 397 -12.44 4.77 -15.21
N ALA A 398 -11.73 4.79 -14.10
CA ALA A 398 -10.79 3.71 -13.77
C ALA A 398 -11.51 2.36 -13.56
N VAL A 399 -12.71 2.34 -12.99
CA VAL A 399 -13.55 1.14 -12.89
C VAL A 399 -13.98 0.67 -14.28
N TYR A 400 -14.40 1.57 -15.15
CA TYR A 400 -14.76 1.25 -16.54
C TYR A 400 -13.61 0.57 -17.30
N TRP A 401 -12.37 1.00 -17.08
CA TRP A 401 -11.17 0.40 -17.69
C TRP A 401 -10.66 -0.86 -16.95
N GLY A 402 -11.36 -1.35 -15.95
CA GLY A 402 -10.90 -2.50 -15.15
C GLY A 402 -9.67 -2.23 -14.30
N MET A 403 -9.38 -0.96 -14.00
CA MET A 403 -8.21 -0.53 -13.21
C MET A 403 -8.53 -0.40 -11.71
N ALA A 404 -9.80 -0.25 -11.37
CA ALA A 404 -10.27 -0.03 -10.00
C ALA A 404 -11.56 -0.81 -9.74
N GLU A 405 -11.78 -1.12 -8.46
CA GLU A 405 -13.00 -1.76 -7.99
C GLU A 405 -13.99 -0.72 -7.43
N VAL A 406 -15.28 -1.01 -7.57
CA VAL A 406 -16.35 -0.16 -7.01
C VAL A 406 -16.17 0.00 -5.51
N GLN A 407 -15.78 -1.07 -4.81
CA GLN A 407 -15.61 -1.12 -3.36
C GLN A 407 -14.40 -0.31 -2.83
N MET A 408 -13.53 0.22 -3.68
CA MET A 408 -12.44 1.10 -3.25
C MET A 408 -12.92 2.46 -2.69
N CYS A 409 -14.20 2.80 -2.83
CA CYS A 409 -14.77 4.03 -2.29
C CYS A 409 -14.92 3.94 -0.77
N ILE A 410 -14.05 4.60 -0.02
CA ILE A 410 -14.03 4.53 1.46
C ILE A 410 -15.35 5.01 2.08
N PRO A 411 -15.92 6.18 1.70
CA PRO A 411 -17.23 6.60 2.24
C PRO A 411 -18.36 5.61 1.95
N TYR A 412 -18.33 4.96 0.78
CA TYR A 412 -19.31 3.92 0.44
C TYR A 412 -19.14 2.67 1.30
N MET A 413 -17.90 2.18 1.46
CA MET A 413 -17.61 1.00 2.28
C MET A 413 -17.99 1.22 3.73
N ARG A 414 -17.70 2.42 4.26
CA ARG A 414 -18.09 2.79 5.62
C ARG A 414 -19.61 2.75 5.80
N ARG A 415 -20.35 3.45 4.92
CA ARG A 415 -21.83 3.44 4.95
C ARG A 415 -22.42 2.03 4.82
N ARG A 416 -21.84 1.21 3.94
CA ARG A 416 -22.26 -0.19 3.75
C ARG A 416 -22.04 -1.02 5.01
N ALA A 417 -20.89 -0.89 5.65
CA ALA A 417 -20.57 -1.59 6.89
C ALA A 417 -21.51 -1.17 8.04
N GLU A 418 -21.73 0.14 8.22
CA GLU A 418 -22.66 0.71 9.20
C GLU A 418 -24.10 0.23 8.92
N SER A 419 -24.53 0.27 7.66
CA SER A 419 -25.88 -0.19 7.26
C SER A 419 -26.08 -1.69 7.50
N MET A 420 -25.09 -2.54 7.22
CA MET A 420 -25.20 -3.98 7.49
C MET A 420 -25.26 -4.29 8.99
N SER A 421 -24.44 -3.61 9.80
CA SER A 421 -24.48 -3.77 11.26
C SER A 421 -25.85 -3.39 11.81
N ASN A 422 -26.37 -2.23 11.39
CA ASN A 422 -27.70 -1.77 11.81
C ASN A 422 -28.82 -2.70 11.32
N LEU A 423 -28.73 -3.23 10.10
CA LEU A 423 -29.72 -4.19 9.58
C LEU A 423 -29.74 -5.47 10.41
N VAL A 424 -28.59 -6.03 10.78
CA VAL A 424 -28.50 -7.24 11.59
C VAL A 424 -29.07 -6.99 12.98
N ILE A 425 -28.65 -5.92 13.67
CA ILE A 425 -29.12 -5.57 15.01
C ILE A 425 -30.64 -5.32 15.00
N ASN A 426 -31.14 -4.58 14.01
CA ASN A 426 -32.56 -4.24 13.91
C ASN A 426 -33.46 -5.42 13.49
N ALA A 427 -32.92 -6.38 12.74
CA ALA A 427 -33.65 -7.58 12.32
C ALA A 427 -33.61 -8.71 13.37
N MET A 428 -32.80 -8.58 14.43
CA MET A 428 -32.72 -9.61 15.47
C MET A 428 -34.03 -9.68 16.25
N PRO A 429 -34.62 -10.90 16.41
CA PRO A 429 -35.84 -11.10 17.21
C PRO A 429 -35.58 -10.95 18.72
N ASN A 430 -34.31 -11.10 19.14
CA ASN A 430 -33.89 -10.90 20.51
C ASN A 430 -33.59 -9.44 20.77
N GLY A 431 -33.83 -8.95 21.97
CA GLY A 431 -33.46 -7.63 22.39
C GLY A 431 -31.95 -7.46 22.39
N CYS A 432 -31.45 -6.32 21.90
CA CYS A 432 -30.04 -5.95 21.97
C CYS A 432 -29.92 -4.53 22.58
N ILE A 433 -29.19 -4.42 23.69
CA ILE A 433 -28.88 -3.16 24.38
C ILE A 433 -27.38 -3.03 24.42
N ILE A 434 -26.87 -1.86 24.00
CA ILE A 434 -25.45 -1.51 24.07
C ILE A 434 -25.32 -0.31 25.01
N VAL A 435 -24.48 -0.42 26.03
CA VAL A 435 -24.22 0.64 26.99
C VAL A 435 -22.72 0.93 27.13
N ASN A 436 -22.39 2.16 27.48
CA ASN A 436 -21.02 2.53 27.86
C ASN A 436 -20.71 2.19 29.33
N ARG A 437 -19.48 2.43 29.78
CA ARG A 437 -19.05 2.19 31.17
C ARG A 437 -19.82 2.97 32.24
N HIS A 438 -20.59 4.00 31.85
CA HIS A 438 -21.45 4.80 32.74
C HIS A 438 -22.90 4.35 32.72
N LEU A 439 -23.19 3.19 32.08
CA LEU A 439 -24.53 2.65 31.84
C LEU A 439 -25.41 3.56 30.98
N GLU A 440 -24.83 4.48 30.22
CA GLU A 440 -25.57 5.28 29.25
C GLU A 440 -25.84 4.43 28.00
N ILE A 441 -27.08 4.41 27.55
CA ILE A 441 -27.53 3.63 26.40
C ILE A 441 -26.94 4.23 25.12
N LEU A 442 -26.09 3.49 24.44
CA LEU A 442 -25.54 3.85 23.14
C LEU A 442 -26.48 3.45 22.01
N GLU A 443 -27.05 2.24 22.08
CA GLU A 443 -27.95 1.70 21.07
C GLU A 443 -28.90 0.67 21.65
N VAL A 444 -30.12 0.62 21.10
CA VAL A 444 -31.11 -0.45 21.36
C VAL A 444 -31.82 -0.80 20.06
N ASN A 445 -32.10 -2.08 19.86
CA ASN A 445 -32.86 -2.55 18.72
C ASN A 445 -34.39 -2.45 18.91
N PRO A 446 -35.18 -2.62 17.85
CA PRO A 446 -36.63 -2.59 17.93
C PRO A 446 -37.21 -3.61 18.92
N ALA A 447 -36.63 -4.81 19.04
CA ALA A 447 -37.11 -5.85 19.95
C ALA A 447 -37.06 -5.41 21.42
N VAL A 448 -36.00 -4.71 21.86
CA VAL A 448 -35.95 -4.12 23.22
C VAL A 448 -37.06 -3.09 23.41
N ARG A 449 -37.28 -2.24 22.42
CA ARG A 449 -38.32 -1.20 22.48
C ARG A 449 -39.72 -1.83 22.64
N GLU A 450 -39.96 -2.95 22.00
CA GLU A 450 -41.19 -3.73 22.13
C GLU A 450 -41.29 -4.43 23.48
N MET A 451 -40.22 -5.07 23.94
CA MET A 451 -40.16 -5.78 25.22
C MET A 451 -40.50 -4.87 26.41
N PHE A 452 -40.00 -3.63 26.40
CA PHE A 452 -40.15 -2.72 27.53
C PHE A 452 -41.09 -1.52 27.25
N GLY A 453 -41.82 -1.53 26.13
CA GLY A 453 -42.79 -0.47 25.80
C GLY A 453 -42.16 0.90 25.55
N TRP A 454 -40.97 0.92 24.94
CA TRP A 454 -40.21 2.14 24.67
C TRP A 454 -40.41 2.69 23.25
N GLN A 455 -41.45 2.24 22.55
CA GLN A 455 -41.75 2.77 21.22
C GLN A 455 -41.97 4.29 21.26
N GLY A 456 -41.37 5.00 20.33
CA GLY A 456 -41.48 6.46 20.22
C GLY A 456 -40.77 7.28 21.30
N LYS A 457 -40.07 6.64 22.24
CA LYS A 457 -39.28 7.32 23.26
C LYS A 457 -37.82 7.50 22.79
N GLU A 458 -37.22 8.65 23.05
CA GLU A 458 -35.79 8.88 22.86
C GLU A 458 -35.05 8.39 24.11
N ILE A 459 -34.40 7.25 24.01
CA ILE A 459 -33.75 6.57 25.14
C ILE A 459 -32.23 6.49 24.98
N THR A 460 -31.71 6.78 23.79
CA THR A 460 -30.26 6.88 23.55
C THR A 460 -29.67 8.01 24.38
N GLY A 461 -28.58 7.75 25.07
CA GLY A 461 -27.95 8.68 26.00
C GLY A 461 -28.54 8.70 27.42
N GLN A 462 -29.69 8.04 27.66
CA GLN A 462 -30.23 7.87 29.00
C GLN A 462 -29.50 6.77 29.77
N LYS A 463 -29.52 6.83 31.08
CA LYS A 463 -28.96 5.79 31.93
C LYS A 463 -29.89 4.57 32.01
N LEU A 464 -29.33 3.38 31.74
CA LEU A 464 -30.09 2.11 31.75
C LEU A 464 -30.78 1.84 33.10
N ASP A 465 -30.12 2.18 34.21
CA ASP A 465 -30.64 1.98 35.57
C ASP A 465 -31.83 2.88 35.95
N GLN A 466 -32.14 3.86 35.11
CA GLN A 466 -33.37 4.68 35.26
C GLN A 466 -34.58 4.06 34.52
N LEU A 467 -34.33 3.07 33.68
CA LEU A 467 -35.35 2.47 32.80
C LEU A 467 -35.65 1.03 33.17
N ILE A 468 -34.64 0.25 33.56
CA ILE A 468 -34.77 -1.15 34.00
C ILE A 468 -33.72 -1.46 35.06
N ASP A 469 -33.86 -2.62 35.73
CA ASP A 469 -32.80 -3.10 36.63
C ASP A 469 -31.53 -3.45 35.87
N ALA A 470 -30.48 -2.65 36.08
CA ALA A 470 -29.19 -2.78 35.43
C ALA A 470 -28.14 -3.53 36.29
N THR A 471 -28.56 -4.24 37.35
CA THR A 471 -27.66 -4.90 38.30
C THR A 471 -26.69 -5.85 37.59
N ASN A 472 -27.18 -6.63 36.61
CA ASN A 472 -26.34 -7.57 35.84
C ASN A 472 -25.36 -6.87 34.92
N PHE A 473 -25.73 -5.76 34.31
CA PHE A 473 -24.82 -4.92 33.52
C PHE A 473 -23.69 -4.31 34.38
N ARG A 474 -24.02 -3.81 35.59
CA ARG A 474 -23.01 -3.34 36.56
C ARG A 474 -22.05 -4.44 36.97
N ARG A 475 -22.55 -5.66 37.17
CA ARG A 475 -21.72 -6.81 37.51
C ARG A 475 -20.71 -7.11 36.41
N VAL A 476 -21.13 -7.15 35.14
CA VAL A 476 -20.25 -7.39 34.00
C VAL A 476 -19.22 -6.25 33.83
N LEU A 477 -19.63 -4.98 34.04
CA LEU A 477 -18.72 -3.85 34.03
C LEU A 477 -17.63 -3.94 35.14
N ALA A 478 -18.02 -4.43 36.32
CA ALA A 478 -17.11 -4.55 37.45
C ALA A 478 -16.15 -5.74 37.34
N THR A 479 -16.61 -6.87 36.82
CA THR A 479 -15.84 -8.13 36.75
C THR A 479 -15.10 -8.31 35.42
N GLY A 480 -15.60 -7.72 34.34
CA GLY A 480 -15.11 -7.96 32.97
C GLY A 480 -15.46 -9.36 32.44
N GLU A 481 -16.26 -10.16 33.17
CA GLU A 481 -16.64 -11.52 32.78
C GLU A 481 -18.04 -11.55 32.17
N PRO A 482 -18.25 -12.36 31.10
CA PRO A 482 -19.57 -12.53 30.53
C PRO A 482 -20.55 -13.18 31.53
N LEU A 483 -21.84 -12.78 31.48
CA LEU A 483 -22.88 -13.26 32.34
C LEU A 483 -24.04 -13.86 31.50
N ASN A 484 -24.58 -15.00 31.91
CA ASN A 484 -25.76 -15.61 31.32
C ASN A 484 -26.70 -16.02 32.47
N VAL A 485 -27.76 -15.25 32.67
CA VAL A 485 -28.68 -15.41 33.80
C VAL A 485 -30.12 -15.23 33.37
N LEU A 486 -31.03 -15.73 34.20
CA LEU A 486 -32.44 -15.42 34.09
C LEU A 486 -32.77 -14.26 35.02
N HIS A 487 -33.46 -13.28 34.50
CA HIS A 487 -33.92 -12.12 35.24
C HIS A 487 -35.43 -11.94 35.02
N THR A 488 -36.16 -11.68 36.11
CA THR A 488 -37.59 -11.38 36.04
C THR A 488 -37.80 -9.89 36.20
N TYR A 489 -38.42 -9.30 35.22
CA TYR A 489 -38.80 -7.88 35.21
C TYR A 489 -40.30 -7.78 35.57
N ASP A 490 -40.59 -7.74 36.86
CA ASP A 490 -41.99 -7.77 37.40
C ASP A 490 -42.84 -6.62 36.87
N GLU A 491 -42.25 -5.41 36.70
CA GLU A 491 -42.93 -4.24 36.15
C GLU A 491 -43.43 -4.44 34.70
N TYR A 492 -42.77 -5.33 33.95
CA TYR A 492 -43.10 -5.62 32.55
C TYR A 492 -43.71 -7.00 32.36
N ASP A 493 -43.91 -7.76 33.45
CA ASP A 493 -44.40 -9.14 33.41
C ASP A 493 -43.61 -10.05 32.44
N ARG A 494 -42.27 -9.93 32.49
CA ARG A 494 -41.36 -10.64 31.59
C ARG A 494 -40.30 -11.44 32.34
N ILE A 495 -40.02 -12.64 31.82
CA ILE A 495 -38.89 -13.46 32.23
C ILE A 495 -37.88 -13.46 31.06
N ILE A 496 -36.75 -12.84 31.27
CA ILE A 496 -35.74 -12.61 30.22
C ILE A 496 -34.48 -13.40 30.56
N ARG A 497 -33.95 -14.10 29.57
CA ARG A 497 -32.59 -14.62 29.65
C ARG A 497 -31.65 -13.52 29.16
N GLU A 498 -30.81 -13.04 30.04
CA GLU A 498 -29.80 -12.02 29.76
C GLU A 498 -28.46 -12.67 29.47
N VAL A 499 -27.89 -12.40 28.28
CA VAL A 499 -26.50 -12.73 27.91
C VAL A 499 -25.80 -11.41 27.79
N ILE A 500 -24.97 -11.07 28.79
CA ILE A 500 -24.29 -9.77 28.89
C ILE A 500 -22.80 -10.03 28.81
N PHE A 501 -22.09 -9.29 27.96
CA PHE A 501 -20.66 -9.42 27.78
C PHE A 501 -19.98 -8.08 27.46
N PRO A 502 -18.71 -7.90 27.90
CA PRO A 502 -17.95 -6.70 27.62
C PRO A 502 -17.36 -6.72 26.21
N LEU A 503 -17.30 -5.55 25.57
CA LEU A 503 -16.53 -5.27 24.35
C LEU A 503 -15.48 -4.20 24.63
N GLU A 504 -14.52 -4.04 23.71
CA GLU A 504 -13.50 -2.98 23.73
C GLU A 504 -12.78 -2.83 25.09
N LYS A 505 -12.31 -3.94 25.65
CA LYS A 505 -11.62 -3.99 26.96
C LYS A 505 -12.46 -3.45 28.13
N GLY A 506 -13.80 -3.54 28.03
CA GLY A 506 -14.72 -3.14 29.09
C GLY A 506 -15.25 -1.70 28.99
N GLU A 507 -14.91 -0.96 27.94
CA GLU A 507 -15.49 0.39 27.71
C GLU A 507 -16.95 0.34 27.28
N VAL A 508 -17.38 -0.78 26.68
CA VAL A 508 -18.74 -1.01 26.18
C VAL A 508 -19.23 -2.37 26.66
N VAL A 509 -20.49 -2.47 27.03
CA VAL A 509 -21.15 -3.73 27.39
C VAL A 509 -22.37 -3.94 26.51
N VAL A 510 -22.50 -5.16 26.01
CA VAL A 510 -23.64 -5.59 25.20
C VAL A 510 -24.49 -6.58 25.98
N GLY A 511 -25.79 -6.34 26.05
CA GLY A 511 -26.78 -7.26 26.58
C GLY A 511 -27.69 -7.79 25.47
N ILE A 512 -27.71 -9.10 25.30
CA ILE A 512 -28.69 -9.80 24.47
C ILE A 512 -29.79 -10.32 25.37
N LEU A 513 -31.03 -9.89 25.12
CA LEU A 513 -32.21 -10.17 25.92
C LEU A 513 -33.12 -11.12 25.15
N VAL A 514 -33.31 -12.32 25.67
CA VAL A 514 -34.18 -13.32 25.09
C VAL A 514 -35.42 -13.46 25.98
N ASP A 515 -36.59 -13.03 25.49
CA ASP A 515 -37.86 -13.21 26.20
C ASP A 515 -38.26 -14.69 26.17
N ILE A 516 -38.31 -15.30 27.32
CA ILE A 516 -38.69 -16.70 27.51
C ILE A 516 -39.95 -16.82 28.38
N THR A 517 -40.73 -15.76 28.52
CA THR A 517 -41.90 -15.69 29.36
C THR A 517 -42.92 -16.77 28.99
N HIS A 518 -43.21 -16.90 27.70
CA HIS A 518 -44.17 -17.86 27.19
C HIS A 518 -43.73 -19.31 27.44
N GLU A 519 -42.48 -19.62 27.12
CA GLU A 519 -41.90 -20.94 27.33
C GLU A 519 -41.89 -21.33 28.82
N ARG A 520 -41.57 -20.39 29.69
CA ARG A 520 -41.58 -20.63 31.14
C ARG A 520 -42.97 -20.81 31.67
N ARG A 521 -43.94 -20.02 31.24
CA ARG A 521 -45.33 -20.18 31.65
C ARG A 521 -45.90 -21.54 31.18
N GLN A 522 -45.63 -21.93 29.96
CA GLN A 522 -46.04 -23.26 29.46
C GLN A 522 -45.37 -24.40 30.24
N GLN A 523 -44.09 -24.28 30.58
CA GLN A 523 -43.42 -25.29 31.42
C GLN A 523 -44.04 -25.40 32.80
N GLU A 524 -44.38 -24.28 33.42
CA GLU A 524 -44.99 -24.26 34.74
C GLU A 524 -46.42 -24.83 34.69
N GLU A 525 -47.23 -24.47 33.69
CA GLU A 525 -48.55 -25.05 33.45
C GLU A 525 -48.47 -26.56 33.23
N LEU A 526 -47.51 -27.02 32.42
CA LEU A 526 -47.28 -28.44 32.19
C LEU A 526 -46.90 -29.17 33.48
N LYS A 527 -46.04 -28.56 34.29
CA LYS A 527 -45.64 -29.09 35.60
C LYS A 527 -46.82 -29.17 36.57
N GLN A 528 -47.63 -28.11 36.58
CA GLN A 528 -48.88 -28.11 37.42
C GLN A 528 -49.88 -29.18 36.97
N MET A 529 -50.10 -29.32 35.64
CA MET A 529 -50.93 -30.37 35.07
C MET A 529 -50.40 -31.76 35.40
N LYS A 530 -49.08 -31.99 35.26
CA LYS A 530 -48.44 -33.25 35.66
C LYS A 530 -48.69 -33.54 37.15
N THR A 531 -48.43 -32.56 38.02
CA THR A 531 -48.63 -32.70 39.48
C THR A 531 -50.07 -32.98 39.81
N GLN A 532 -51.02 -32.28 39.19
CA GLN A 532 -52.47 -32.49 39.42
C GLN A 532 -52.92 -33.84 38.89
N THR A 533 -52.37 -34.29 37.74
CA THR A 533 -52.69 -35.62 37.18
C THR A 533 -52.17 -36.72 38.08
N ILE A 534 -50.92 -36.58 38.60
CA ILE A 534 -50.36 -37.53 39.59
C ILE A 534 -51.23 -37.57 40.85
N LYS A 535 -51.66 -36.42 41.38
CA LYS A 535 -52.50 -36.33 42.55
C LYS A 535 -53.87 -37.02 42.33
N ARG A 536 -54.55 -36.76 41.20
CA ARG A 536 -55.79 -37.43 40.82
C ARG A 536 -55.61 -38.94 40.63
N ALA A 537 -54.53 -39.36 39.96
CA ALA A 537 -54.22 -40.78 39.83
C ALA A 537 -54.01 -41.42 41.18
N GLN A 538 -53.32 -40.77 42.11
CA GLN A 538 -53.11 -41.22 43.48
C GLN A 538 -54.49 -41.37 44.23
N GLU A 539 -55.40 -40.40 44.11
CA GLU A 539 -56.70 -40.41 44.69
C GLU A 539 -57.55 -41.57 44.12
N VAL A 540 -57.50 -41.79 42.79
CA VAL A 540 -58.19 -42.93 42.16
C VAL A 540 -57.61 -44.26 42.64
N ILE A 541 -56.30 -44.40 42.69
CA ILE A 541 -55.62 -45.61 43.21
C ILE A 541 -56.00 -45.86 44.65
N ASN A 542 -55.99 -44.84 45.52
CA ASN A 542 -56.37 -44.96 46.91
C ASN A 542 -57.85 -45.38 47.04
N LYS A 543 -58.75 -44.85 46.21
CA LYS A 543 -60.13 -45.20 46.16
C LYS A 543 -60.35 -46.64 45.68
N GLN A 544 -59.68 -47.07 44.63
CA GLN A 544 -59.65 -48.43 44.14
C GLN A 544 -59.07 -49.41 45.15
N MET A 545 -57.99 -49.02 45.83
CA MET A 545 -57.39 -49.80 46.94
C MET A 545 -58.38 -49.99 48.11
N LYS A 546 -59.10 -48.91 48.46
CA LYS A 546 -60.13 -49.02 49.52
C LYS A 546 -61.23 -49.98 49.13
N VAL A 547 -61.79 -49.90 47.91
CA VAL A 547 -62.76 -50.83 47.37
C VAL A 547 -62.19 -52.25 47.28
N ALA A 548 -60.96 -52.42 46.82
CA ALA A 548 -60.29 -53.72 46.78
C ALA A 548 -60.07 -54.31 48.19
N GLN A 549 -59.75 -53.48 49.18
CA GLN A 549 -59.68 -53.91 50.61
C GLN A 549 -61.03 -54.30 51.17
N GLU A 550 -62.14 -53.61 50.83
CA GLU A 550 -63.47 -53.95 51.18
C GLU A 550 -63.92 -55.28 50.52
N ILE A 551 -63.60 -55.50 49.27
CA ILE A 551 -63.87 -56.76 48.54
C ILE A 551 -62.99 -57.90 49.09
N ALA A 552 -61.66 -57.65 49.39
CA ALA A 552 -60.76 -58.64 49.97
C ALA A 552 -61.15 -59.03 51.41
N GLY A 553 -61.75 -58.13 52.15
CA GLY A 553 -62.34 -58.41 53.44
C GLY A 553 -63.52 -59.40 53.32
N LEU A 554 -64.13 -59.50 52.15
CA LEU A 554 -65.21 -60.45 51.80
C LEU A 554 -64.69 -61.74 51.13
N LEU A 555 -63.52 -61.76 50.55
CA LEU A 555 -62.96 -62.85 49.71
C LEU A 555 -61.47 -63.15 49.99
N GLY A 556 -61.00 -63.20 51.20
CA GLY A 556 -59.65 -63.55 51.60
C GLY A 556 -58.73 -64.08 50.47
N GLU A 557 -57.85 -63.31 49.93
CA GLU A 557 -56.58 -63.51 49.25
C GLU A 557 -56.47 -62.65 47.99
N THR A 558 -55.31 -61.94 47.81
CA THR A 558 -54.68 -61.34 46.59
C THR A 558 -54.50 -59.82 46.58
N THR A 559 -54.40 -59.18 47.73
CA THR A 559 -54.25 -57.71 47.77
C THR A 559 -52.79 -57.21 47.82
N ALA A 560 -51.76 -58.04 48.04
CA ALA A 560 -50.36 -57.61 48.20
C ALA A 560 -49.65 -57.32 46.86
N GLU A 561 -49.91 -58.12 45.84
CA GLU A 561 -49.21 -57.96 44.52
C GLU A 561 -49.72 -56.74 43.74
N THR A 562 -51.04 -56.43 43.83
CA THR A 562 -51.57 -55.25 43.14
C THR A 562 -51.07 -53.93 43.74
N LYS A 563 -50.75 -53.89 45.04
CA LYS A 563 -50.20 -52.72 45.73
C LYS A 563 -48.73 -52.44 45.29
N VAL A 564 -47.95 -53.50 45.09
CA VAL A 564 -46.57 -53.38 44.64
C VAL A 564 -46.47 -52.85 43.18
N LEU A 565 -47.32 -53.41 42.29
CA LEU A 565 -47.34 -52.97 40.87
C LEU A 565 -47.80 -51.51 40.71
N LEU A 566 -48.84 -51.10 41.46
CA LEU A 566 -49.35 -49.73 41.46
C LEU A 566 -48.33 -48.72 42.05
N SER A 567 -47.57 -49.10 43.08
CA SER A 567 -46.53 -48.28 43.66
C SER A 567 -45.33 -48.13 42.70
N GLN A 568 -45.03 -49.14 41.89
CA GLN A 568 -44.00 -49.04 40.82
C GLN A 568 -44.46 -48.13 39.69
N LEU A 569 -45.72 -48.14 39.30
CA LEU A 569 -46.27 -47.27 38.27
C LEU A 569 -46.24 -45.79 38.68
N ILE A 570 -46.51 -45.50 39.97
CA ILE A 570 -46.42 -44.15 40.53
C ILE A 570 -44.98 -43.66 40.51
N ARG A 571 -43.98 -44.52 40.79
CA ARG A 571 -42.59 -44.17 40.73
C ARG A 571 -42.10 -43.82 39.29
N LEU A 572 -42.57 -44.61 38.33
CA LEU A 572 -42.28 -44.34 36.89
C LEU A 572 -42.93 -43.07 36.35
N MET A 573 -44.00 -42.58 36.97
CA MET A 573 -44.63 -41.31 36.59
C MET A 573 -44.03 -40.09 37.31
N GLN A 574 -43.09 -40.27 38.27
CA GLN A 574 -42.40 -39.21 39.01
C GLN A 574 -40.98 -38.94 38.46
N GLU A 575 -40.42 -39.84 37.65
CA GLU A 575 -39.23 -39.61 36.83
C GLU A 575 -39.61 -38.94 35.48
#